data_839728d55c628e5083c0b9133d7e1161
#
_entry.id   839728d55c628e5083c0b9133d7e1161
#
_cell.length_a   1.000
_cell.length_b   1.000
_cell.length_c   1.000
_cell.angle_alpha   90.00
_cell.angle_beta   90.00
_cell.angle_gamma   90.00
#
_symmetry.space_group_name_H-M   'P 1'
#
loop_
_entity.id
_entity.type
_entity.pdbx_description
1 polymer ?
#
loop_
_entity_poly.entity_id
_entity_poly.type
_entity_poly.pdbx_seq_one_letter_code
_entity_poly.pdbx_strand_id
1 'polypeptide(L)'
;YQRASASGYLGVDPDRRSLNGTGGYVKVGRKGNAKWAFSETFSWSSPGFDLNDMGYMKEADNRTNETEVVYRQTDIWKLFRYNAFTFTQKNQWNYGGTPFSNDVALRWQSMTMSRYEMDMKETFVWNRLDSRLLRGGWDMRLNPYFQTSVKVNTDKAKRMMFMLKYEGNHNLDGYNRFNTLSPSLTFRLGNHVYLSGQVDYAWNTDNMQYVRTLTASASPARTDPSLIYLMGHMDQKTYGLTMRLQVNLTPDISIQFYGSPFTSTAKFSDFKEAADTESRTYDKRFHLFSGDEIGYSDGSYHLKSGGREVSFRNPDFSFNEFRSNLV
;
A
#
# COMPACT_ATOMS: atom_id res chain seq x y z
N TYR A 1 -20.67 2.57 -4.51
CA TYR A 1 -19.52 2.40 -5.41
C TYR A 1 -19.99 2.02 -6.80
N GLN A 2 -20.33 3.03 -7.58
CA GLN A 2 -20.71 2.84 -8.97
C GLN A 2 -19.44 2.93 -9.82
N ARG A 3 -19.34 2.04 -10.80
CA ARG A 3 -18.24 2.02 -11.78
C ARG A 3 -18.82 2.20 -13.17
N ALA A 4 -18.32 3.16 -13.90
CA ALA A 4 -18.79 3.45 -15.24
C ALA A 4 -18.62 2.26 -16.21
N SER A 5 -17.58 1.45 -16.02
CA SER A 5 -17.30 0.27 -16.83
C SER A 5 -17.97 -1.02 -16.32
N ALA A 6 -18.64 -0.99 -15.17
CA ALA A 6 -19.25 -2.16 -14.58
C ALA A 6 -20.67 -2.37 -15.10
N SER A 7 -21.06 -3.63 -15.27
CA SER A 7 -22.43 -4.06 -15.55
C SER A 7 -23.12 -4.53 -14.27
N GLY A 8 -24.44 -4.65 -14.33
CA GLY A 8 -25.24 -5.18 -13.23
C GLY A 8 -25.29 -4.23 -12.02
N TYR A 9 -25.13 -4.77 -10.82
CA TYR A 9 -25.33 -4.05 -9.55
C TYR A 9 -24.31 -2.93 -9.28
N LEU A 10 -23.16 -2.92 -9.97
CA LEU A 10 -22.12 -1.90 -9.87
C LEU A 10 -22.25 -0.82 -10.95
N GLY A 11 -23.19 -0.95 -11.88
CA GLY A 11 -23.43 0.04 -12.93
C GLY A 11 -23.79 1.41 -12.38
N VAL A 12 -23.45 2.45 -13.13
CA VAL A 12 -23.81 3.83 -12.77
C VAL A 12 -25.31 4.04 -12.97
N ASP A 13 -25.99 4.43 -11.91
CA ASP A 13 -27.37 4.88 -11.94
C ASP A 13 -27.38 6.41 -11.68
N PRO A 14 -27.57 7.24 -12.73
CA PRO A 14 -27.52 8.70 -12.59
C PRO A 14 -28.68 9.26 -11.75
N ASP A 15 -29.80 8.53 -11.63
CA ASP A 15 -30.98 8.96 -10.89
C ASP A 15 -30.97 8.54 -9.42
N ARG A 16 -29.95 7.81 -9.00
CA ARG A 16 -29.83 7.33 -7.63
C ARG A 16 -29.64 8.48 -6.64
N ARG A 17 -30.55 8.58 -5.68
CA ARG A 17 -30.54 9.62 -4.61
C ARG A 17 -30.19 9.10 -3.24
N SER A 18 -30.09 7.76 -3.04
CA SER A 18 -29.75 7.15 -1.77
C SER A 18 -28.92 5.89 -1.95
N LEU A 19 -28.07 5.59 -0.99
CA LEU A 19 -27.34 4.34 -0.88
C LEU A 19 -27.84 3.59 0.34
N ASN A 20 -28.19 2.32 0.15
CA ASN A 20 -28.53 1.41 1.24
C ASN A 20 -27.51 0.28 1.27
N GLY A 21 -26.90 0.07 2.41
CA GLY A 21 -25.88 -0.94 2.55
C GLY A 21 -25.76 -1.45 3.97
N THR A 22 -25.13 -2.62 4.08
CA THR A 22 -24.83 -3.27 5.35
C THR A 22 -23.34 -3.57 5.43
N GLY A 23 -22.78 -3.44 6.60
CA GLY A 23 -21.41 -3.82 6.90
C GLY A 23 -21.30 -4.40 8.31
N GLY A 24 -20.35 -5.29 8.50
CA GLY A 24 -20.14 -5.90 9.80
C GLY A 24 -19.09 -7.01 9.75
N TYR A 25 -18.94 -7.67 10.89
CA TYR A 25 -18.08 -8.85 10.99
C TYR A 25 -18.59 -9.82 12.04
N VAL A 26 -18.27 -11.09 11.85
CA VAL A 26 -18.41 -12.15 12.84
C VAL A 26 -17.05 -12.77 13.07
N LYS A 27 -16.62 -12.85 14.33
CA LYS A 27 -15.36 -13.48 14.71
C LYS A 27 -15.60 -14.57 15.74
N VAL A 28 -15.12 -15.76 15.42
CA VAL A 28 -15.14 -16.93 16.29
C VAL A 28 -13.72 -17.37 16.54
N GLY A 29 -13.38 -17.71 17.78
CA GLY A 29 -12.02 -18.18 18.05
C GLY A 29 -11.70 -18.31 19.53
N ARG A 30 -10.57 -18.91 19.79
CA ARG A 30 -9.95 -19.01 21.10
C ARG A 30 -8.89 -17.92 21.24
N LYS A 31 -9.16 -16.96 22.11
CA LYS A 31 -8.24 -15.87 22.48
C LYS A 31 -7.55 -16.13 23.82
N GLY A 32 -6.67 -15.25 24.22
CA GLY A 32 -5.96 -15.25 25.50
C GLY A 32 -4.52 -15.72 25.39
N ASN A 33 -3.89 -15.93 26.53
CA ASN A 33 -2.47 -16.31 26.62
C ASN A 33 -2.21 -17.82 26.43
N ALA A 34 -3.16 -18.54 25.87
CA ALA A 34 -2.97 -19.95 25.56
C ALA A 34 -1.82 -20.15 24.56
N LYS A 35 -1.12 -21.28 24.73
CA LYS A 35 -0.03 -21.69 23.83
C LYS A 35 -0.47 -21.73 22.37
N TRP A 36 -1.70 -22.20 22.13
CA TRP A 36 -2.36 -22.17 20.84
C TRP A 36 -3.61 -21.28 20.89
N ALA A 37 -3.68 -20.34 19.97
CA ALA A 37 -4.87 -19.54 19.71
C ALA A 37 -5.25 -19.65 18.23
N PHE A 38 -6.54 -19.55 17.95
CA PHE A 38 -7.05 -19.54 16.58
C PHE A 38 -8.24 -18.61 16.49
N SER A 39 -8.46 -18.02 15.35
CA SER A 39 -9.67 -17.26 15.07
C SER A 39 -10.03 -17.34 13.61
N GLU A 40 -11.33 -17.35 13.37
CA GLU A 40 -11.97 -17.22 12.08
C GLU A 40 -12.79 -15.95 12.05
N THR A 41 -12.57 -15.11 11.07
CA THR A 41 -13.28 -13.83 10.93
C THR A 41 -13.90 -13.75 9.54
N PHE A 42 -15.20 -13.58 9.49
CA PHE A 42 -15.91 -13.21 8.28
C PHE A 42 -16.37 -11.77 8.40
N SER A 43 -16.01 -10.91 7.44
CA SER A 43 -16.43 -9.52 7.40
C SER A 43 -17.00 -9.17 6.02
N TRP A 44 -17.89 -8.17 6.02
CA TRP A 44 -18.53 -7.71 4.79
C TRP A 44 -18.81 -6.22 4.83
N SER A 45 -18.79 -5.61 3.65
CA SER A 45 -19.30 -4.28 3.36
C SER A 45 -20.01 -4.34 2.01
N SER A 46 -21.31 -4.17 1.99
CA SER A 46 -22.11 -4.29 0.77
C SER A 46 -21.84 -3.11 -0.19
N PRO A 47 -22.20 -3.21 -1.48
CA PRO A 47 -21.91 -2.16 -2.47
C PRO A 47 -22.44 -0.77 -2.12
N GLY A 48 -23.59 -0.69 -1.45
CA GLY A 48 -24.20 0.56 -1.02
C GLY A 48 -23.82 1.01 0.40
N PHE A 49 -22.91 0.32 1.06
CA PHE A 49 -22.46 0.68 2.39
C PHE A 49 -21.51 1.87 2.36
N ASP A 50 -21.83 2.93 3.10
CA ASP A 50 -21.02 4.13 3.22
C ASP A 50 -21.01 4.63 4.67
N LEU A 51 -19.82 4.78 5.24
CA LEU A 51 -19.56 5.28 6.59
C LEU A 51 -18.66 6.52 6.59
N ASN A 52 -18.43 7.15 5.46
CA ASN A 52 -17.46 8.25 5.36
C ASN A 52 -17.82 9.45 6.26
N ASP A 53 -19.09 9.64 6.58
CA ASP A 53 -19.54 10.67 7.52
C ASP A 53 -19.15 10.38 8.99
N MET A 54 -18.86 9.12 9.31
CA MET A 54 -18.49 8.67 10.66
C MET A 54 -17.03 8.27 10.78
N GLY A 55 -16.28 8.30 9.69
CA GLY A 55 -14.88 7.90 9.63
C GLY A 55 -14.43 7.55 8.22
N TYR A 56 -13.14 7.23 8.07
CA TYR A 56 -12.59 6.85 6.77
C TYR A 56 -12.96 5.41 6.42
N MET A 57 -13.68 5.22 5.32
CA MET A 57 -13.96 3.93 4.73
C MET A 57 -13.11 3.74 3.46
N LYS A 58 -12.29 2.69 3.46
CA LYS A 58 -11.39 2.41 2.34
C LYS A 58 -12.11 1.94 1.10
N GLU A 59 -13.06 1.02 1.26
CA GLU A 59 -13.83 0.42 0.16
C GLU A 59 -15.12 -0.23 0.63
N ALA A 60 -16.11 -0.28 -0.25
CA ALA A 60 -17.31 -1.12 -0.16
C ALA A 60 -17.21 -2.29 -1.15
N ASP A 61 -18.28 -3.07 -1.30
CA ASP A 61 -18.34 -4.23 -2.19
C ASP A 61 -17.26 -5.27 -1.88
N ASN A 62 -17.13 -5.61 -0.61
CA ASN A 62 -16.09 -6.50 -0.13
C ASN A 62 -16.65 -7.54 0.84
N ARG A 63 -16.26 -8.79 0.65
CA ARG A 63 -16.40 -9.89 1.61
C ARG A 63 -15.03 -10.45 1.88
N THR A 64 -14.70 -10.63 3.14
CA THR A 64 -13.39 -11.15 3.55
C THR A 64 -13.60 -12.31 4.52
N ASN A 65 -12.87 -13.38 4.28
CA ASN A 65 -12.69 -14.48 5.21
C ASN A 65 -11.23 -14.52 5.64
N GLU A 66 -10.97 -14.56 6.93
CA GLU A 66 -9.63 -14.56 7.50
C GLU A 66 -9.52 -15.60 8.60
N THR A 67 -8.62 -16.55 8.40
CA THR A 67 -8.22 -17.56 9.38
C THR A 67 -6.87 -17.17 9.97
N GLU A 68 -6.77 -17.15 11.30
CA GLU A 68 -5.52 -16.91 12.01
C GLU A 68 -5.24 -18.04 13.00
N VAL A 69 -4.02 -18.56 12.97
CA VAL A 69 -3.50 -19.53 13.94
C VAL A 69 -2.23 -19.00 14.57
N VAL A 70 -2.17 -18.95 15.89
CA VAL A 70 -1.02 -18.44 16.65
C VAL A 70 -0.50 -19.51 17.56
N TYR A 71 0.78 -19.79 17.48
CA TYR A 71 1.53 -20.57 18.46
C TYR A 71 2.43 -19.65 19.28
N ARG A 72 2.35 -19.73 20.60
CA ARG A 72 3.16 -18.93 21.54
C ARG A 72 4.01 -19.83 22.40
N GLN A 73 5.28 -19.51 22.49
CA GLN A 73 6.20 -20.08 23.44
C GLN A 73 6.58 -19.01 24.46
N THR A 74 6.09 -19.16 25.67
CA THR A 74 6.30 -18.23 26.78
C THR A 74 7.42 -18.68 27.72
N ASP A 75 7.78 -19.96 27.65
CA ASP A 75 8.90 -20.51 28.43
C ASP A 75 10.22 -20.12 27.77
N ILE A 76 11.24 -19.87 28.59
CA ILE A 76 12.59 -19.56 28.10
C ILE A 76 13.10 -20.72 27.25
N TRP A 77 13.50 -20.43 26.05
CA TRP A 77 14.08 -21.41 25.14
C TRP A 77 15.35 -20.86 24.51
N LYS A 78 16.49 -21.43 24.88
CA LYS A 78 17.83 -21.00 24.44
C LYS A 78 18.03 -19.49 24.68
N LEU A 79 18.15 -18.72 23.62
CA LEU A 79 18.36 -17.26 23.63
C LEU A 79 17.08 -16.43 23.73
N PHE A 80 15.93 -17.09 23.62
CA PHE A 80 14.64 -16.39 23.52
C PHE A 80 13.85 -16.47 24.83
N ARG A 81 13.37 -15.33 25.27
CA ARG A 81 12.43 -15.18 26.37
C ARG A 81 10.99 -15.43 25.92
N TYR A 82 10.69 -15.12 24.66
CA TYR A 82 9.38 -15.25 24.06
C TYR A 82 9.51 -15.49 22.56
N ASN A 83 8.65 -16.35 22.02
CA ASN A 83 8.43 -16.52 20.59
C ASN A 83 6.94 -16.64 20.31
N ALA A 84 6.49 -16.07 19.18
CA ALA A 84 5.18 -16.33 18.62
C ALA A 84 5.30 -16.54 17.12
N PHE A 85 4.60 -17.55 16.62
CA PHE A 85 4.47 -17.84 15.20
C PHE A 85 3.00 -17.69 14.85
N THR A 86 2.71 -16.85 13.87
CA THR A 86 1.35 -16.62 13.39
C THR A 86 1.28 -17.04 11.94
N PHE A 87 0.32 -17.91 11.63
CA PHE A 87 -0.12 -18.19 10.28
C PHE A 87 -1.42 -17.45 10.05
N THR A 88 -1.55 -16.75 8.92
CA THR A 88 -2.78 -16.09 8.50
C THR A 88 -3.10 -16.50 7.07
N GLN A 89 -4.34 -16.85 6.80
CA GLN A 89 -4.89 -17.00 5.46
C GLN A 89 -6.05 -16.03 5.29
N LYS A 90 -6.09 -15.31 4.16
CA LYS A 90 -7.14 -14.34 3.89
C LYS A 90 -7.62 -14.48 2.44
N ASN A 91 -8.92 -14.49 2.26
CA ASN A 91 -9.57 -14.53 0.96
C ASN A 91 -10.54 -13.35 0.87
N GLN A 92 -10.51 -12.64 -0.26
CA GLN A 92 -11.35 -11.48 -0.51
C GLN A 92 -12.06 -11.61 -1.86
N TRP A 93 -13.35 -11.29 -1.88
CA TRP A 93 -14.16 -11.28 -3.10
C TRP A 93 -15.25 -10.20 -3.01
N ASN A 94 -15.74 -9.77 -4.16
CA ASN A 94 -16.85 -8.82 -4.22
C ASN A 94 -18.21 -9.51 -4.05
N TYR A 95 -19.28 -8.75 -4.02
CA TYR A 95 -20.65 -9.29 -3.94
C TYR A 95 -21.08 -10.01 -5.21
N GLY A 96 -20.45 -9.76 -6.35
CA GLY A 96 -20.61 -10.53 -7.59
C GLY A 96 -19.90 -11.88 -7.59
N GLY A 97 -19.17 -12.25 -6.53
CA GLY A 97 -18.41 -13.50 -6.42
C GLY A 97 -17.05 -13.48 -7.10
N THR A 98 -16.59 -12.33 -7.61
CA THR A 98 -15.27 -12.21 -8.22
C THR A 98 -14.21 -12.15 -7.14
N PRO A 99 -13.24 -13.09 -7.10
CA PRO A 99 -12.11 -13.01 -6.17
C PRO A 99 -11.15 -11.89 -6.61
N PHE A 100 -10.72 -11.04 -5.69
CA PHE A 100 -9.80 -9.96 -6.00
C PHE A 100 -8.56 -9.91 -5.13
N SER A 101 -8.46 -10.72 -4.08
CA SER A 101 -7.20 -10.97 -3.40
C SER A 101 -7.29 -12.23 -2.55
N ASN A 102 -6.24 -13.04 -2.62
CA ASN A 102 -5.98 -14.11 -1.66
C ASN A 102 -4.59 -13.90 -1.10
N ASP A 103 -4.40 -14.14 0.18
CA ASP A 103 -3.07 -14.11 0.77
C ASP A 103 -2.86 -15.17 1.85
N VAL A 104 -1.61 -15.58 2.00
CA VAL A 104 -1.12 -16.35 3.14
C VAL A 104 0.07 -15.64 3.74
N ALA A 105 0.14 -15.57 5.06
CA ALA A 105 1.22 -14.93 5.77
C ALA A 105 1.77 -15.83 6.88
N LEU A 106 3.10 -15.74 7.05
CA LEU A 106 3.81 -16.26 8.21
C LEU A 106 4.47 -15.10 8.94
N ARG A 107 4.25 -14.99 10.24
CA ARG A 107 4.88 -13.99 11.08
C ARG A 107 5.59 -14.65 12.25
N TRP A 108 6.82 -14.24 12.49
CA TRP A 108 7.58 -14.59 13.67
C TRP A 108 7.85 -13.34 14.49
N GLN A 109 7.46 -13.40 15.76
CA GLN A 109 7.75 -12.37 16.75
C GLN A 109 8.56 -13.00 17.87
N SER A 110 9.62 -12.35 18.28
CA SER A 110 10.46 -12.85 19.35
C SER A 110 11.03 -11.74 20.21
N MET A 111 11.39 -12.11 21.44
CA MET A 111 12.17 -11.30 22.35
C MET A 111 13.32 -12.15 22.89
N THR A 112 14.54 -11.66 22.74
CA THR A 112 15.73 -12.32 23.28
C THR A 112 15.88 -12.10 24.80
N MET A 113 16.77 -12.85 25.44
CA MET A 113 17.15 -12.62 26.85
C MET A 113 17.70 -11.21 27.07
N SER A 114 18.40 -10.64 26.09
CA SER A 114 18.92 -9.26 26.09
C SER A 114 17.87 -8.22 25.70
N ARG A 115 16.58 -8.59 25.62
CA ARG A 115 15.44 -7.74 25.28
C ARG A 115 15.50 -7.12 23.88
N TYR A 116 16.23 -7.75 22.94
CA TYR A 116 16.04 -7.41 21.53
C TYR A 116 14.71 -7.96 21.05
N GLU A 117 13.91 -7.13 20.41
CA GLU A 117 12.63 -7.52 19.80
C GLU A 117 12.83 -7.71 18.30
N MET A 118 12.31 -8.81 17.77
CA MET A 118 12.29 -9.12 16.34
C MET A 118 10.84 -9.37 15.91
N ASP A 119 10.46 -8.81 14.78
CA ASP A 119 9.16 -9.02 14.15
C ASP A 119 9.40 -9.18 12.64
N MET A 120 9.19 -10.39 12.15
CA MET A 120 9.36 -10.73 10.73
C MET A 120 8.06 -11.28 10.20
N LYS A 121 7.61 -10.76 9.06
CA LYS A 121 6.40 -11.22 8.38
C LYS A 121 6.68 -11.36 6.90
N GLU A 122 6.32 -12.51 6.36
CA GLU A 122 6.31 -12.77 4.93
C GLU A 122 4.88 -13.07 4.50
N THR A 123 4.41 -12.43 3.44
CA THR A 123 3.07 -12.61 2.89
C THR A 123 3.16 -12.86 1.40
N PHE A 124 2.56 -13.95 0.94
CA PHE A 124 2.35 -14.20 -0.48
C PHE A 124 0.92 -13.82 -0.85
N VAL A 125 0.78 -12.95 -1.87
CA VAL A 125 -0.51 -12.43 -2.34
C VAL A 125 -0.71 -12.80 -3.80
N TRP A 126 -1.88 -13.37 -4.12
CA TRP A 126 -2.24 -13.77 -5.49
C TRP A 126 -3.71 -13.49 -5.80
N ASN A 127 -4.16 -13.83 -7.02
CA ASN A 127 -5.51 -13.55 -7.52
C ASN A 127 -5.93 -12.10 -7.35
N ARG A 128 -5.03 -11.19 -7.71
CA ARG A 128 -5.25 -9.76 -7.51
C ARG A 128 -5.99 -9.15 -8.70
N LEU A 129 -7.14 -8.58 -8.41
CA LEU A 129 -7.88 -7.74 -9.34
C LEU A 129 -8.08 -6.37 -8.68
N ASP A 130 -7.62 -5.30 -9.32
CA ASP A 130 -7.74 -3.94 -8.80
C ASP A 130 -8.72 -3.14 -9.65
N SER A 131 -9.82 -2.74 -9.03
CA SER A 131 -10.90 -1.99 -9.67
C SER A 131 -10.71 -0.47 -9.61
N ARG A 132 -9.61 -0.01 -8.98
CA ARG A 132 -9.34 1.42 -8.77
C ARG A 132 -8.13 1.91 -9.55
N LEU A 133 -7.27 1.01 -10.01
CA LEU A 133 -6.00 1.37 -10.68
C LEU A 133 -6.23 2.29 -11.87
N LEU A 134 -7.25 2.03 -12.68
CA LEU A 134 -7.61 2.83 -13.86
C LEU A 134 -8.60 3.97 -13.52
N ARG A 135 -8.80 4.31 -12.24
CA ARG A 135 -9.58 5.46 -11.76
C ARG A 135 -10.97 5.61 -12.41
N GLY A 136 -11.72 4.51 -12.48
CA GLY A 136 -13.04 4.41 -13.06
C GLY A 136 -13.12 3.66 -14.38
N GLY A 137 -11.97 3.12 -14.85
CA GLY A 137 -11.90 2.17 -15.95
C GLY A 137 -12.22 0.74 -15.52
N TRP A 138 -11.80 -0.20 -16.35
CA TRP A 138 -11.97 -1.63 -16.11
C TRP A 138 -11.14 -2.12 -14.92
N ASP A 139 -11.52 -3.27 -14.39
CA ASP A 139 -10.69 -3.97 -13.40
C ASP A 139 -9.36 -4.38 -14.05
N MET A 140 -8.28 -4.21 -13.29
CA MET A 140 -6.93 -4.56 -13.74
C MET A 140 -6.39 -5.74 -12.96
N ARG A 141 -5.99 -6.79 -13.65
CA ARG A 141 -5.30 -7.93 -13.04
C ARG A 141 -3.88 -7.53 -12.68
N LEU A 142 -3.52 -7.75 -11.41
CA LEU A 142 -2.19 -7.51 -10.90
C LEU A 142 -1.45 -8.83 -10.71
N ASN A 143 -0.13 -8.77 -10.84
CA ASN A 143 0.72 -9.95 -10.68
C ASN A 143 0.85 -10.35 -9.20
N PRO A 144 1.02 -11.64 -8.90
CA PRO A 144 1.33 -12.10 -7.55
C PRO A 144 2.62 -11.48 -7.03
N TYR A 145 2.71 -11.29 -5.71
CA TYR A 145 3.92 -10.74 -5.09
C TYR A 145 4.14 -11.31 -3.69
N PHE A 146 5.39 -11.23 -3.25
CA PHE A 146 5.78 -11.37 -1.86
C PHE A 146 5.88 -10.00 -1.19
N GLN A 147 5.34 -9.92 0.01
CA GLN A 147 5.51 -8.77 0.89
C GLN A 147 6.30 -9.20 2.12
N THR A 148 7.49 -8.62 2.27
CA THR A 148 8.40 -8.85 3.38
C THR A 148 8.35 -7.67 4.34
N SER A 149 8.24 -7.92 5.63
CA SER A 149 8.40 -6.92 6.67
C SER A 149 9.34 -7.46 7.76
N VAL A 150 10.40 -6.73 8.03
CA VAL A 150 11.38 -7.06 9.08
C VAL A 150 11.56 -5.86 9.98
N LYS A 151 11.41 -6.05 11.29
CA LYS A 151 11.66 -5.02 12.29
C LYS A 151 12.48 -5.60 13.44
N VAL A 152 13.56 -4.91 13.77
CA VAL A 152 14.42 -5.26 14.90
C VAL A 152 14.56 -4.03 15.79
N ASN A 153 14.31 -4.20 17.08
CA ASN A 153 14.55 -3.17 18.09
C ASN A 153 15.58 -3.68 19.10
N THR A 154 16.46 -2.80 19.54
CA THR A 154 17.30 -3.06 20.71
C THR A 154 16.49 -2.88 22.00
N ASP A 155 17.10 -3.16 23.16
CA ASP A 155 16.43 -3.02 24.46
C ASP A 155 15.91 -1.58 24.67
N LYS A 156 14.57 -1.45 24.73
CA LYS A 156 13.86 -0.16 24.93
C LYS A 156 14.07 0.45 26.34
N ALA A 157 14.62 -0.30 27.28
CA ALA A 157 14.96 0.22 28.61
C ALA A 157 16.33 0.92 28.64
N LYS A 158 17.14 0.80 27.59
CA LYS A 158 18.44 1.45 27.50
C LYS A 158 18.29 2.95 27.17
N ARG A 159 19.32 3.73 27.53
CA ARG A 159 19.38 5.17 27.21
C ARG A 159 19.47 5.41 25.70
N MET A 160 20.10 4.51 25.00
CA MET A 160 20.21 4.51 23.53
C MET A 160 19.46 3.30 22.98
N MET A 161 18.55 3.55 22.06
CA MET A 161 17.74 2.55 21.40
C MET A 161 17.90 2.68 19.89
N PHE A 162 18.17 1.56 19.25
CA PHE A 162 18.22 1.48 17.81
C PHE A 162 17.05 0.62 17.29
N MET A 163 16.44 1.04 16.20
CA MET A 163 15.44 0.28 15.46
C MET A 163 15.85 0.22 13.99
N LEU A 164 15.73 -0.94 13.39
CA LEU A 164 15.81 -1.12 11.94
C LEU A 164 14.51 -1.73 11.45
N LYS A 165 13.88 -1.08 10.45
CA LYS A 165 12.71 -1.60 9.77
C LYS A 165 12.99 -1.68 8.27
N TYR A 166 12.63 -2.81 7.66
CA TYR A 166 12.59 -3.00 6.22
C TYR A 166 11.20 -3.45 5.82
N GLU A 167 10.66 -2.87 4.76
CA GLU A 167 9.43 -3.29 4.09
C GLU A 167 9.70 -3.40 2.59
N GLY A 168 9.28 -4.52 2.01
CA GLY A 168 9.45 -4.77 0.58
C GLY A 168 8.25 -5.48 -0.02
N ASN A 169 7.90 -5.12 -1.25
CA ASN A 169 6.96 -5.85 -2.10
C ASN A 169 7.67 -6.19 -3.41
N HIS A 170 7.72 -7.48 -3.73
CA HIS A 170 8.41 -7.97 -4.91
C HIS A 170 7.52 -8.88 -5.72
N ASN A 171 7.17 -8.49 -6.94
CA ASN A 171 6.44 -9.36 -7.85
C ASN A 171 7.33 -10.53 -8.30
N LEU A 172 6.72 -11.70 -8.52
CA LEU A 172 7.43 -12.91 -8.95
C LEU A 172 8.12 -12.76 -10.31
N ASP A 173 7.56 -11.94 -11.17
CA ASP A 173 8.06 -11.65 -12.52
C ASP A 173 9.06 -10.48 -12.57
N GLY A 174 9.31 -9.84 -11.42
CA GLY A 174 10.27 -8.75 -11.31
C GLY A 174 9.79 -7.39 -11.84
N TYR A 175 8.56 -7.28 -12.35
CA TYR A 175 8.05 -6.03 -12.91
C TYR A 175 7.89 -4.92 -11.88
N ASN A 176 7.48 -5.23 -10.65
CA ASN A 176 7.27 -4.22 -9.62
C ASN A 176 8.08 -4.57 -8.38
N ARG A 177 8.75 -3.55 -7.81
CA ARG A 177 9.52 -3.64 -6.58
C ARG A 177 9.32 -2.37 -5.77
N PHE A 178 8.86 -2.53 -4.54
CA PHE A 178 8.72 -1.43 -3.61
C PHE A 178 9.52 -1.78 -2.36
N ASN A 179 10.45 -0.93 -1.99
CA ASN A 179 11.33 -1.17 -0.86
C ASN A 179 11.43 0.08 -0.01
N THR A 180 11.42 -0.10 1.30
CA THR A 180 11.67 0.97 2.26
C THR A 180 12.57 0.45 3.38
N LEU A 181 13.63 1.18 3.67
CA LEU A 181 14.52 0.95 4.79
C LEU A 181 14.43 2.13 5.76
N SER A 182 14.13 1.85 7.01
CA SER A 182 13.88 2.86 8.04
C SER A 182 14.72 2.59 9.30
N PRO A 183 16.00 2.96 9.34
CA PRO A 183 16.76 3.00 10.60
C PRO A 183 16.31 4.16 11.47
N SER A 184 16.24 3.94 12.78
CA SER A 184 16.03 5.01 13.75
C SER A 184 16.90 4.86 14.99
N LEU A 185 17.22 5.99 15.58
CA LEU A 185 18.00 6.09 16.78
C LEU A 185 17.29 7.00 17.79
N THR A 186 17.19 6.54 19.02
CA THR A 186 16.55 7.31 20.09
C THR A 186 17.50 7.38 21.30
N PHE A 187 17.68 8.57 21.84
CA PHE A 187 18.43 8.83 23.06
C PHE A 187 17.51 9.36 24.17
N ARG A 188 17.69 8.83 25.38
CA ARG A 188 17.08 9.33 26.60
C ARG A 188 18.18 9.71 27.58
N LEU A 189 18.25 11.02 27.89
CA LEU A 189 19.18 11.57 28.86
C LEU A 189 18.43 11.90 30.14
N GLY A 190 18.31 10.90 31.01
CA GLY A 190 17.46 10.97 32.20
C GLY A 190 15.97 11.13 31.81
N ASN A 191 15.24 11.88 32.65
CA ASN A 191 13.84 12.23 32.42
C ASN A 191 13.68 13.59 31.73
N HIS A 192 14.79 14.27 31.42
CA HIS A 192 14.78 15.64 30.94
C HIS A 192 14.90 15.78 29.44
N VAL A 193 15.64 14.89 28.77
CA VAL A 193 15.88 15.01 27.34
C VAL A 193 15.58 13.71 26.62
N TYR A 194 14.72 13.84 25.60
CA TYR A 194 14.42 12.80 24.63
C TYR A 194 14.78 13.32 23.24
N LEU A 195 15.63 12.60 22.53
CA LEU A 195 16.02 12.90 21.16
C LEU A 195 15.80 11.65 20.31
N SER A 196 15.10 11.79 19.19
CA SER A 196 14.99 10.70 18.21
C SER A 196 15.19 11.19 16.79
N GLY A 197 15.80 10.34 15.97
CA GLY A 197 15.97 10.52 14.55
C GLY A 197 15.61 9.23 13.80
N GLN A 198 14.90 9.35 12.69
CA GLN A 198 14.58 8.26 11.77
C GLN A 198 14.86 8.72 10.35
N VAL A 199 15.56 7.89 9.60
CA VAL A 199 15.72 8.07 8.15
C VAL A 199 14.82 7.05 7.47
N ASP A 200 14.05 7.48 6.47
CA ASP A 200 13.27 6.62 5.59
C ASP A 200 13.84 6.73 4.18
N TYR A 201 14.34 5.63 3.66
CA TYR A 201 14.81 5.54 2.29
C TYR A 201 13.95 4.53 1.53
N ALA A 202 13.19 5.02 0.54
CA ALA A 202 12.41 4.18 -0.35
C ALA A 202 12.96 4.24 -1.78
N TRP A 203 13.01 3.06 -2.44
CA TRP A 203 13.38 2.90 -3.85
C TRP A 203 12.41 1.94 -4.50
N ASN A 204 11.66 2.45 -5.44
CA ASN A 204 10.50 1.78 -6.01
C ASN A 204 10.61 1.74 -7.51
N THR A 205 10.23 0.61 -8.09
CA THR A 205 10.02 0.42 -9.53
C THR A 205 8.60 -0.08 -9.73
N ASP A 206 7.81 0.62 -10.54
CA ASP A 206 6.44 0.23 -10.88
C ASP A 206 6.24 0.25 -12.39
N ASN A 207 6.06 -0.93 -12.98
CA ASN A 207 5.76 -1.07 -14.40
C ASN A 207 4.29 -0.87 -14.76
N MET A 208 3.44 -0.63 -13.76
CA MET A 208 2.00 -0.46 -13.94
C MET A 208 1.51 0.84 -13.30
N GLN A 209 2.37 1.88 -13.25
CA GLN A 209 1.99 3.16 -12.69
C GLN A 209 0.97 3.84 -13.60
N TYR A 210 -0.23 4.13 -13.04
CA TYR A 210 -1.21 4.95 -13.73
C TYR A 210 -0.68 6.39 -13.87
N VAL A 211 -0.70 6.90 -15.10
CA VAL A 211 -0.30 8.28 -15.42
C VAL A 211 -1.53 9.17 -15.49
N ARG A 212 -2.42 8.87 -16.43
CA ARG A 212 -3.69 9.59 -16.59
C ARG A 212 -4.63 8.92 -17.59
N THR A 213 -5.87 9.35 -17.60
CA THR A 213 -6.81 9.04 -18.68
C THR A 213 -6.76 10.17 -19.71
N LEU A 214 -6.55 9.80 -20.97
CA LEU A 214 -6.55 10.71 -22.12
C LEU A 214 -7.77 10.48 -22.97
N THR A 215 -8.21 11.54 -23.66
CA THR A 215 -9.33 11.48 -24.61
C THR A 215 -9.11 12.48 -25.74
N ALA A 216 -9.52 12.10 -26.93
CA ALA A 216 -9.60 13.01 -28.06
C ALA A 216 -10.93 13.83 -28.06
N SER A 217 -11.91 13.46 -27.23
CA SER A 217 -13.21 14.14 -27.12
C SER A 217 -13.21 15.18 -25.99
N ALA A 218 -13.88 16.30 -26.21
CA ALA A 218 -13.98 17.39 -25.23
C ALA A 218 -14.84 17.03 -24.00
N SER A 219 -15.72 16.02 -24.08
CA SER A 219 -16.58 15.59 -22.96
C SER A 219 -16.97 14.11 -23.10
N PRO A 220 -16.03 13.18 -22.83
CA PRO A 220 -16.32 11.76 -22.97
C PRO A 220 -17.17 11.24 -21.82
N ALA A 221 -18.10 10.35 -22.12
CA ALA A 221 -18.66 9.46 -21.11
C ALA A 221 -17.54 8.55 -20.55
N ARG A 222 -17.59 8.17 -19.29
CA ARG A 222 -16.56 7.30 -18.65
C ARG A 222 -16.45 5.89 -19.29
N THR A 223 -17.42 5.48 -20.09
CA THR A 223 -17.47 4.23 -20.86
C THR A 223 -17.10 4.42 -22.32
N ASP A 224 -16.64 5.63 -22.69
CA ASP A 224 -16.28 5.94 -24.07
C ASP A 224 -15.08 5.07 -24.48
N PRO A 225 -15.20 4.26 -25.55
CA PRO A 225 -14.08 3.47 -26.06
C PRO A 225 -12.93 4.31 -26.60
N SER A 226 -13.12 5.63 -26.73
CA SER A 226 -12.05 6.57 -27.11
C SER A 226 -11.10 6.90 -25.95
N LEU A 227 -11.41 6.51 -24.70
CA LEU A 227 -10.55 6.75 -23.54
C LEU A 227 -9.29 5.90 -23.62
N ILE A 228 -8.14 6.54 -23.43
CA ILE A 228 -6.85 5.90 -23.30
C ILE A 228 -6.45 5.94 -21.81
N TYR A 229 -6.39 4.79 -21.18
CA TYR A 229 -5.87 4.66 -19.82
C TYR A 229 -4.36 4.50 -19.90
N LEU A 230 -3.66 5.63 -19.78
CA LEU A 230 -2.22 5.71 -19.91
C LEU A 230 -1.53 5.25 -18.64
N MET A 231 -0.61 4.34 -18.80
CA MET A 231 0.28 3.82 -17.76
C MET A 231 1.73 3.96 -18.19
N GLY A 232 2.65 3.88 -17.25
CA GLY A 232 4.08 3.92 -17.52
C GLY A 232 4.89 3.09 -16.54
N HIS A 233 6.12 2.85 -16.89
CA HIS A 233 7.16 2.45 -15.97
C HIS A 233 7.58 3.66 -15.13
N MET A 234 7.71 3.51 -13.83
CA MET A 234 8.15 4.55 -12.91
C MET A 234 9.28 4.04 -12.04
N ASP A 235 10.40 4.76 -12.03
CA ASP A 235 11.46 4.62 -11.03
C ASP A 235 11.40 5.79 -10.06
N GLN A 236 11.17 5.50 -8.79
CA GLN A 236 11.02 6.50 -7.74
C GLN A 236 12.03 6.29 -6.62
N LYS A 237 12.62 7.37 -6.14
CA LYS A 237 13.44 7.41 -4.93
C LYS A 237 12.90 8.46 -3.98
N THR A 238 12.78 8.07 -2.71
CA THR A 238 12.27 8.95 -1.66
C THR A 238 13.20 8.90 -0.46
N TYR A 239 13.54 10.06 0.07
CA TYR A 239 14.30 10.23 1.29
C TYR A 239 13.48 11.07 2.26
N GLY A 240 13.29 10.56 3.45
CA GLY A 240 12.67 11.26 4.57
C GLY A 240 13.61 11.25 5.76
N LEU A 241 13.63 12.32 6.53
CA LEU A 241 14.24 12.37 7.83
C LEU A 241 13.21 12.90 8.81
N THR A 242 13.01 12.20 9.91
CA THR A 242 12.16 12.70 11.01
C THR A 242 13.04 12.90 12.24
N MET A 243 13.01 14.09 12.80
CA MET A 243 13.72 14.44 14.03
C MET A 243 12.72 14.90 15.08
N ARG A 244 12.92 14.45 16.33
CA ARG A 244 12.14 14.92 17.47
C ARG A 244 13.08 15.17 18.64
N LEU A 245 12.94 16.34 19.24
CA LEU A 245 13.60 16.73 20.48
C LEU A 245 12.50 17.13 21.48
N GLN A 246 12.60 16.59 22.69
CA GLN A 246 11.82 17.03 23.83
C GLN A 246 12.77 17.30 24.97
N VAL A 247 12.68 18.50 25.54
CA VAL A 247 13.44 18.94 26.71
C VAL A 247 12.46 19.38 27.80
N ASN A 248 12.44 18.66 28.90
CA ASN A 248 11.66 19.02 30.09
C ASN A 248 12.54 19.85 31.01
N LEU A 249 12.31 21.13 31.05
CA LEU A 249 13.06 22.09 31.88
C LEU A 249 12.63 22.03 33.35
N THR A 250 11.32 21.91 33.55
CA THR A 250 10.68 21.69 34.86
C THR A 250 9.54 20.69 34.70
N PRO A 251 8.90 20.23 35.79
CA PRO A 251 7.69 19.40 35.65
C PRO A 251 6.57 20.06 34.82
N ASP A 252 6.52 21.38 34.79
CA ASP A 252 5.45 22.16 34.15
C ASP A 252 5.87 22.81 32.82
N ILE A 253 7.17 22.77 32.47
CA ILE A 253 7.72 23.44 31.29
C ILE A 253 8.49 22.43 30.44
N SER A 254 8.03 22.27 29.20
CA SER A 254 8.74 21.47 28.20
C SER A 254 8.90 22.21 26.88
N ILE A 255 9.96 21.92 26.17
CA ILE A 255 10.20 22.38 24.79
C ILE A 255 10.17 21.16 23.91
N GLN A 256 9.36 21.21 22.87
CA GLN A 256 9.25 20.11 21.89
C GLN A 256 9.53 20.66 20.48
N PHE A 257 10.45 20.01 19.80
CA PHE A 257 10.75 20.30 18.40
C PHE A 257 10.51 19.05 17.55
N TYR A 258 9.83 19.25 16.42
CA TYR A 258 9.67 18.29 15.35
C TYR A 258 10.18 18.89 14.05
N GLY A 259 10.98 18.13 13.30
CA GLY A 259 11.45 18.52 11.97
C GLY A 259 11.41 17.32 11.02
N SER A 260 10.91 17.54 9.81
CA SER A 260 10.75 16.47 8.81
C SER A 260 11.03 16.98 7.40
N PRO A 261 12.32 17.05 6.99
CA PRO A 261 12.67 17.20 5.59
C PRO A 261 12.34 15.93 4.79
N PHE A 262 11.84 16.14 3.58
CA PHE A 262 11.39 15.09 2.68
C PHE A 262 11.74 15.46 1.24
N THR A 263 12.23 14.50 0.46
CA THR A 263 12.42 14.62 -0.99
C THR A 263 11.98 13.36 -1.70
N SER A 264 11.29 13.51 -2.82
CA SER A 264 10.89 12.42 -3.69
C SER A 264 11.09 12.79 -5.13
N THR A 265 11.74 11.90 -5.89
CA THR A 265 11.96 12.05 -7.32
C THR A 265 11.42 10.83 -8.04
N ALA A 266 10.76 11.02 -9.18
CA ALA A 266 10.37 9.94 -10.06
C ALA A 266 10.66 10.26 -11.52
N LYS A 267 11.04 9.21 -12.26
CA LYS A 267 11.20 9.22 -13.70
C LYS A 267 10.25 8.19 -14.32
N PHE A 268 9.66 8.58 -15.45
CA PHE A 268 8.73 7.76 -16.18
C PHE A 268 9.27 7.39 -17.56
N SER A 269 9.00 6.17 -17.97
CA SER A 269 9.33 5.62 -19.29
C SER A 269 8.30 4.56 -19.70
N ASP A 270 8.51 3.93 -20.84
CA ASP A 270 7.74 2.78 -21.33
C ASP A 270 6.22 2.99 -21.21
N PHE A 271 5.77 4.11 -21.78
CA PHE A 271 4.36 4.47 -21.77
C PHE A 271 3.53 3.46 -22.56
N LYS A 272 2.38 3.09 -22.03
CA LYS A 272 1.51 2.06 -22.55
C LYS A 272 0.04 2.35 -22.28
N GLU A 273 -0.83 1.87 -23.16
CA GLU A 273 -2.27 1.90 -23.00
C GLU A 273 -2.75 0.59 -22.38
N ALA A 274 -3.68 0.65 -21.44
CA ALA A 274 -4.37 -0.53 -20.93
C ALA A 274 -5.25 -1.13 -22.03
N ALA A 275 -5.10 -2.43 -22.30
CA ALA A 275 -5.79 -3.18 -23.38
C ALA A 275 -6.64 -4.32 -22.79
N ASP A 276 -6.16 -5.55 -22.79
CA ASP A 276 -6.84 -6.70 -22.17
C ASP A 276 -6.53 -6.76 -20.67
N THR A 277 -7.16 -5.90 -19.88
CA THR A 277 -6.80 -5.62 -18.47
C THR A 277 -6.92 -6.83 -17.56
N GLU A 278 -7.75 -7.82 -17.89
CA GLU A 278 -7.94 -9.03 -17.10
C GLU A 278 -7.10 -10.23 -17.58
N SER A 279 -6.32 -10.07 -18.64
CA SER A 279 -5.44 -11.13 -19.15
C SER A 279 -4.51 -11.68 -18.06
N ARG A 280 -4.32 -13.00 -18.08
CA ARG A 280 -3.33 -13.66 -17.20
C ARG A 280 -1.90 -13.37 -17.64
N THR A 281 -1.71 -13.11 -18.93
CA THR A 281 -0.40 -12.76 -19.50
C THR A 281 -0.19 -11.25 -19.37
N TYR A 282 0.91 -10.85 -18.73
CA TYR A 282 1.22 -9.45 -18.46
C TYR A 282 1.23 -8.60 -19.74
N ASP A 283 1.95 -9.02 -20.77
CA ASP A 283 2.14 -8.24 -22.01
C ASP A 283 0.83 -8.02 -22.78
N LYS A 284 -0.15 -8.92 -22.64
CA LYS A 284 -1.47 -8.74 -23.27
C LYS A 284 -2.33 -7.69 -22.59
N ARG A 285 -2.02 -7.30 -21.36
CA ARG A 285 -2.76 -6.27 -20.62
C ARG A 285 -2.50 -4.88 -21.17
N PHE A 286 -1.47 -4.72 -21.97
CA PHE A 286 -1.00 -3.41 -22.42
C PHE A 286 -0.66 -3.40 -23.90
N HIS A 287 -0.87 -2.26 -24.51
CA HIS A 287 -0.20 -1.87 -25.75
C HIS A 287 0.93 -0.89 -25.40
N LEU A 288 2.16 -1.30 -25.61
CA LEU A 288 3.35 -0.46 -25.39
C LEU A 288 3.53 0.48 -26.58
N PHE A 289 3.57 1.78 -26.35
CA PHE A 289 3.85 2.76 -27.39
C PHE A 289 5.33 2.74 -27.78
N SER A 290 5.62 2.60 -29.04
CA SER A 290 6.97 2.50 -29.56
C SER A 290 7.12 3.16 -30.93
N GLY A 291 8.35 3.48 -31.33
CA GLY A 291 8.68 4.04 -32.65
C GLY A 291 7.88 5.31 -32.96
N ASP A 292 7.10 5.29 -34.05
CA ASP A 292 6.33 6.45 -34.54
C ASP A 292 5.04 6.73 -33.72
N GLU A 293 4.70 5.85 -32.79
CA GLU A 293 3.50 6.02 -31.94
C GLU A 293 3.70 7.03 -30.81
N ILE A 294 4.94 7.30 -30.41
CA ILE A 294 5.27 8.21 -29.33
C ILE A 294 6.40 9.15 -29.71
N GLY A 295 6.17 10.44 -29.55
CA GLY A 295 7.18 11.49 -29.73
C GLY A 295 7.28 12.37 -28.49
N TYR A 296 8.41 13.05 -28.30
CA TYR A 296 8.61 14.01 -27.22
C TYR A 296 9.10 15.34 -27.76
N SER A 297 8.35 16.42 -27.47
CA SER A 297 8.74 17.78 -27.80
C SER A 297 8.14 18.76 -26.80
N ASP A 298 8.82 19.86 -26.52
CA ASP A 298 8.35 20.99 -25.70
C ASP A 298 7.83 20.57 -24.32
N GLY A 299 8.49 19.57 -23.68
CA GLY A 299 8.11 19.08 -22.36
C GLY A 299 6.87 18.18 -22.33
N SER A 300 6.38 17.76 -23.48
CA SER A 300 5.19 16.93 -23.63
C SER A 300 5.45 15.71 -24.52
N TYR A 301 4.77 14.63 -24.21
CA TYR A 301 4.69 13.44 -25.05
C TYR A 301 3.48 13.56 -25.98
N HIS A 302 3.65 13.14 -27.21
CA HIS A 302 2.63 13.08 -28.25
C HIS A 302 2.42 11.63 -28.64
N LEU A 303 1.21 11.14 -28.49
CA LEU A 303 0.82 9.74 -28.75
C LEU A 303 -0.09 9.64 -29.96
N LYS A 304 0.14 8.59 -30.75
CA LYS A 304 -0.74 8.14 -31.83
C LYS A 304 -1.24 6.75 -31.50
N SER A 305 -2.53 6.60 -31.24
CA SER A 305 -3.15 5.32 -30.92
C SER A 305 -4.49 5.18 -31.62
N GLY A 306 -4.66 4.12 -32.42
CA GLY A 306 -5.93 3.82 -33.10
C GLY A 306 -6.49 4.97 -33.96
N GLY A 307 -5.61 5.72 -34.65
CA GLY A 307 -6.00 6.90 -35.44
C GLY A 307 -6.29 8.16 -34.62
N ARG A 308 -6.03 8.13 -33.31
CA ARG A 308 -6.17 9.26 -32.37
C ARG A 308 -4.81 9.89 -32.11
N GLU A 309 -4.75 11.21 -32.04
CA GLU A 309 -3.59 11.94 -31.59
C GLU A 309 -3.92 12.64 -30.27
N VAL A 310 -3.14 12.36 -29.23
CA VAL A 310 -3.28 12.96 -27.90
C VAL A 310 -1.94 13.33 -27.33
N SER A 311 -1.91 14.28 -26.41
CA SER A 311 -0.65 14.68 -25.76
C SER A 311 -0.82 14.79 -24.25
N PHE A 312 0.30 14.64 -23.55
CA PHE A 312 0.38 14.84 -22.09
C PHE A 312 1.76 15.38 -21.70
N ARG A 313 1.78 16.16 -20.62
CA ARG A 313 3.03 16.66 -20.06
C ARG A 313 3.86 15.51 -19.50
N ASN A 314 5.20 15.68 -19.57
CA ASN A 314 6.12 14.77 -18.90
C ASN A 314 5.71 14.63 -17.42
N PRO A 315 5.42 13.38 -16.96
CA PRO A 315 5.00 13.13 -15.58
C PRO A 315 6.16 13.05 -14.58
N ASP A 316 7.42 13.17 -15.03
CA ASP A 316 8.57 13.21 -14.14
C ASP A 316 8.41 14.30 -13.10
N PHE A 317 8.82 14.01 -11.88
CA PHE A 317 8.76 15.01 -10.83
C PHE A 317 9.96 14.96 -9.89
N SER A 318 10.23 16.11 -9.28
CA SER A 318 11.10 16.25 -8.12
C SER A 318 10.38 17.14 -7.11
N PHE A 319 10.10 16.58 -5.94
CA PHE A 319 9.34 17.25 -4.88
C PHE A 319 10.19 17.30 -3.61
N ASN A 320 10.27 18.47 -3.01
CA ASN A 320 10.97 18.70 -1.75
C ASN A 320 10.04 19.42 -0.77
N GLU A 321 10.02 18.99 0.47
CA GLU A 321 9.22 19.61 1.51
C GLU A 321 9.99 19.61 2.85
N PHE A 322 9.82 20.64 3.64
CA PHE A 322 10.25 20.68 5.04
C PHE A 322 9.10 21.08 5.91
N ARG A 323 8.77 20.23 6.86
CA ARG A 323 7.77 20.54 7.91
C ARG A 323 8.46 20.63 9.25
N SER A 324 8.13 21.64 10.04
CA SER A 324 8.63 21.77 11.41
C SER A 324 7.56 22.32 12.34
N ASN A 325 7.67 21.95 13.61
CA ASN A 325 6.84 22.47 14.68
C ASN A 325 7.71 22.63 15.92
N LEU A 326 7.52 23.74 16.62
CA LEU A 326 8.15 24.06 17.92
C LEU A 326 7.04 24.45 18.88
N VAL A 327 6.97 23.77 20.01
CA VAL A 327 5.99 24.01 21.08
C VAL A 327 6.71 24.18 22.41
#